data_32c9a7acaf118d954fd95b393649c430
#
_entry.id   32c9a7acaf118d954fd95b393649c430
#
_cell.length_a   1.000
_cell.length_b   1.000
_cell.length_c   1.000
_cell.angle_alpha   90.00
_cell.angle_beta   90.00
_cell.angle_gamma   90.00
#
_symmetry.space_group_name_H-M   'P 1'
#
loop_
_entity.id
_entity.type
_entity.pdbx_description
1 polymer ?
#
loop_
_entity_poly.entity_id
_entity_poly.type
_entity_poly.pdbx_seq_one_letter_code
_entity_poly.pdbx_strand_id
1 'polypeptide(L)'
;LIVPWPSSDHKGSGREGPGRDGPVAEFAAAIDRNRRHRLLIVPPLLAEMNRTRRLLASTMRALDGHGIDSFLPDLPGTNESLQPFFGQSLHGWRQAMARAARHFAASHVLAVRGGALIFPNALPGWVLEPVSGQAILRQMVRARVIAAREAGLHEDSAALIDTGRTEGIMLAGYDFGPALIAGLESARPLDEGQREIRQSELGGPALWLRAEPGDDPAQAARLAGVIAAEITA
;
A
#
# COMPACT_ATOMS: atom_id res chain seq x y z
N LEU A 1 11.58 13.71 -4.95
CA LEU A 1 12.04 14.07 -3.61
C LEU A 1 11.46 13.08 -2.60
N ILE A 2 12.21 12.76 -1.54
CA ILE A 2 11.68 12.00 -0.38
C ILE A 2 11.42 13.01 0.72
N VAL A 3 10.21 12.98 1.28
CA VAL A 3 9.77 13.93 2.31
C VAL A 3 9.20 13.19 3.52
N PRO A 4 9.42 13.68 4.75
CA PRO A 4 8.79 13.11 5.93
C PRO A 4 7.32 13.55 6.02
N TRP A 5 6.47 12.69 6.64
CA TRP A 5 5.08 13.00 6.95
C TRP A 5 4.66 12.34 8.27
N PRO A 6 3.75 12.94 9.06
CA PRO A 6 3.31 12.39 10.35
C PRO A 6 2.27 11.28 10.14
N SER A 7 2.60 10.03 10.49
CA SER A 7 1.69 8.88 10.35
C SER A 7 0.75 8.69 11.55
N SER A 8 1.11 9.22 12.73
CA SER A 8 0.29 9.13 13.94
C SER A 8 0.37 10.41 14.76
N ASP A 9 -0.69 10.70 15.53
CA ASP A 9 -0.71 11.80 16.50
C ASP A 9 -0.18 11.36 17.88
N HIS A 10 0.06 10.06 18.08
CA HIS A 10 0.48 9.51 19.36
C HIS A 10 2.00 9.48 19.49
N LYS A 11 2.46 9.94 20.63
CA LYS A 11 3.78 9.60 21.18
C LYS A 11 3.86 8.08 21.24
N GLY A 12 4.85 7.49 20.58
CA GLY A 12 4.97 6.04 20.49
C GLY A 12 4.92 5.40 21.89
N SER A 13 3.92 4.58 22.15
CA SER A 13 3.85 3.69 23.31
C SER A 13 4.68 2.43 23.06
N GLY A 14 5.93 2.59 22.69
CA GLY A 14 6.90 1.51 22.59
C GLY A 14 7.92 1.67 23.71
N ARG A 15 8.21 0.56 24.42
CA ARG A 15 9.16 0.44 25.54
C ARG A 15 10.28 1.48 25.48
N GLU A 16 10.40 2.18 26.61
CA GLU A 16 11.23 3.35 26.88
C GLU A 16 12.66 3.27 26.33
N GLY A 17 12.96 4.15 25.38
CA GLY A 17 14.26 4.72 25.15
C GLY A 17 14.12 6.24 25.33
N PRO A 18 15.08 6.93 25.95
CA PRO A 18 14.93 8.34 26.27
C PRO A 18 14.89 9.21 25.01
N GLY A 19 13.77 9.93 24.78
CA GLY A 19 13.84 11.22 24.09
C GLY A 19 13.31 11.31 22.67
N ARG A 20 12.15 10.74 22.31
CA ARG A 20 11.41 11.18 21.10
C ARG A 20 9.95 11.47 21.41
N ASP A 21 9.73 12.64 21.98
CA ASP A 21 8.41 13.25 22.18
C ASP A 21 7.93 13.93 20.88
N GLY A 22 7.37 13.17 19.93
CA GLY A 22 6.85 13.74 18.70
C GLY A 22 5.98 12.74 17.92
N PRO A 23 5.20 13.21 16.91
CA PRO A 23 4.49 12.31 16.02
C PRO A 23 5.48 11.39 15.31
N VAL A 24 5.11 10.13 15.12
CA VAL A 24 5.93 9.18 14.36
C VAL A 24 5.92 9.62 12.89
N ALA A 25 7.10 9.91 12.37
CA ALA A 25 7.29 10.30 10.98
C ALA A 25 7.57 9.08 10.11
N GLU A 26 6.91 9.02 8.97
CA GLU A 26 7.20 8.13 7.87
C GLU A 26 7.72 8.92 6.67
N PHE A 27 8.15 8.24 5.61
CA PHE A 27 8.61 8.88 4.40
C PHE A 27 7.61 8.72 3.26
N ALA A 28 7.66 9.65 2.31
CA ALA A 28 6.92 9.58 1.06
C ALA A 28 7.80 10.00 -0.11
N ALA A 29 7.69 9.30 -1.24
CA ALA A 29 8.13 9.87 -2.50
C ALA A 29 7.15 10.96 -2.92
N ALA A 30 7.65 12.15 -3.27
CA ALA A 30 6.82 13.30 -3.61
C ALA A 30 7.32 14.01 -4.86
N ILE A 31 6.38 14.37 -5.72
CA ILE A 31 6.53 15.39 -6.75
C ILE A 31 5.52 16.48 -6.39
N ASP A 32 6.00 17.55 -5.78
CA ASP A 32 5.21 18.67 -5.26
C ASP A 32 5.67 19.97 -5.87
N ARG A 33 4.81 20.59 -6.65
CA ARG A 33 5.01 21.91 -7.27
C ARG A 33 3.91 22.88 -6.86
N ASN A 34 3.19 22.53 -5.78
CA ASN A 34 2.09 23.33 -5.23
C ASN A 34 0.95 23.55 -6.25
N ARG A 35 0.60 22.52 -7.00
CA ARG A 35 -0.47 22.54 -8.01
C ARG A 35 -1.84 22.28 -7.38
N ARG A 36 -2.90 22.61 -8.13
CA ARG A 36 -4.29 22.40 -7.72
C ARG A 36 -4.64 20.91 -7.56
N HIS A 37 -4.22 20.08 -8.53
CA HIS A 37 -4.50 18.66 -8.55
C HIS A 37 -3.37 17.92 -7.84
N ARG A 38 -3.69 17.27 -6.73
CA ARG A 38 -2.76 16.62 -5.81
C ARG A 38 -3.21 15.19 -5.56
N LEU A 39 -2.50 14.23 -6.10
CA LEU A 39 -2.85 12.81 -6.06
C LEU A 39 -2.09 12.09 -4.94
N LEU A 40 -2.83 11.51 -3.99
CA LEU A 40 -2.25 10.55 -3.06
C LEU A 40 -2.27 9.17 -3.72
N ILE A 41 -1.13 8.52 -3.81
CA ILE A 41 -1.02 7.14 -4.28
C ILE A 41 -0.92 6.23 -3.06
N VAL A 42 -1.96 5.46 -2.80
CA VAL A 42 -1.96 4.44 -1.74
C VAL A 42 -1.29 3.18 -2.29
N PRO A 43 -0.14 2.78 -1.73
CA PRO A 43 0.66 1.71 -2.31
C PRO A 43 -0.04 0.34 -2.23
N PRO A 44 0.34 -0.61 -3.08
CA PRO A 44 0.00 -2.02 -2.86
C PRO A 44 0.56 -2.50 -1.53
N LEU A 45 -0.03 -3.54 -0.97
CA LEU A 45 0.42 -4.09 0.30
C LEU A 45 1.53 -5.13 0.10
N LEU A 46 2.44 -5.21 1.05
CA LEU A 46 3.44 -6.27 1.18
C LEU A 46 4.37 -6.36 -0.05
N ALA A 47 4.68 -7.58 -0.51
CA ALA A 47 5.62 -7.82 -1.61
C ALA A 47 5.23 -7.13 -2.94
N GLU A 48 3.95 -6.86 -3.18
CA GLU A 48 3.50 -6.17 -4.40
C GLU A 48 3.99 -4.72 -4.45
N MET A 49 4.21 -4.08 -3.30
CA MET A 49 4.75 -2.72 -3.21
C MET A 49 6.14 -2.63 -3.87
N ASN A 50 7.04 -3.56 -3.57
CA ASN A 50 8.38 -3.58 -4.18
C ASN A 50 8.31 -3.87 -5.68
N ARG A 51 7.44 -4.80 -6.11
CA ARG A 51 7.29 -5.18 -7.52
C ARG A 51 6.77 -4.04 -8.40
N THR A 52 5.93 -3.18 -7.85
CA THR A 52 5.31 -2.07 -8.57
C THR A 52 6.00 -0.72 -8.35
N ARG A 53 7.02 -0.64 -7.51
CA ARG A 53 7.70 0.61 -7.14
C ARG A 53 8.18 1.42 -8.35
N ARG A 54 8.76 0.75 -9.35
CA ARG A 54 9.22 1.40 -10.58
C ARG A 54 8.05 1.93 -11.42
N LEU A 55 7.00 1.13 -11.58
CA LEU A 55 5.77 1.56 -12.27
C LEU A 55 5.20 2.82 -11.62
N LEU A 56 5.03 2.83 -10.30
CA LEU A 56 4.47 3.98 -9.58
C LEU A 56 5.38 5.21 -9.68
N ALA A 57 6.70 5.05 -9.55
CA ALA A 57 7.64 6.15 -9.74
C ALA A 57 7.61 6.72 -11.18
N SER A 58 7.46 5.86 -12.20
CA SER A 58 7.29 6.28 -13.61
C SER A 58 5.95 6.96 -13.82
N THR A 59 4.87 6.46 -13.19
CA THR A 59 3.54 7.10 -13.21
C THR A 59 3.59 8.49 -12.58
N MET A 60 4.27 8.67 -11.45
CA MET A 60 4.44 9.99 -10.82
C MET A 60 5.14 10.99 -11.74
N ARG A 61 6.18 10.56 -12.46
CA ARG A 61 6.86 11.41 -13.46
C ARG A 61 5.95 11.77 -14.64
N ALA A 62 5.14 10.82 -15.10
CA ALA A 62 4.17 11.09 -16.16
C ALA A 62 3.06 12.06 -15.71
N LEU A 63 2.56 11.91 -14.47
CA LEU A 63 1.61 12.83 -13.84
C LEU A 63 2.18 14.27 -13.71
N ASP A 64 3.47 14.40 -13.38
CA ASP A 64 4.16 15.69 -13.36
C ASP A 64 4.09 16.38 -14.73
N GLY A 65 4.26 15.63 -15.80
CA GLY A 65 4.06 16.12 -17.20
C GLY A 65 2.62 16.56 -17.50
N HIS A 66 1.62 16.01 -16.80
CA HIS A 66 0.22 16.42 -16.89
C HIS A 66 -0.17 17.53 -15.90
N GLY A 67 0.76 18.12 -15.19
CA GLY A 67 0.46 19.18 -14.22
C GLY A 67 -0.18 18.71 -12.93
N ILE A 68 0.02 17.45 -12.53
CA ILE A 68 -0.53 16.84 -11.31
C ILE A 68 0.60 16.57 -10.33
N ASP A 69 0.46 17.06 -9.10
CA ASP A 69 1.35 16.69 -8.00
C ASP A 69 1.01 15.30 -7.48
N SER A 70 2.00 14.54 -7.01
CA SER A 70 1.76 13.16 -6.57
C SER A 70 2.61 12.79 -5.37
N PHE A 71 2.03 11.98 -4.47
CA PHE A 71 2.60 11.59 -3.19
C PHE A 71 2.39 10.09 -3.01
N LEU A 72 3.48 9.36 -2.81
CA LEU A 72 3.48 7.92 -2.54
C LEU A 72 4.10 7.69 -1.16
N PRO A 73 3.30 7.64 -0.09
CA PRO A 73 3.78 7.42 1.26
C PRO A 73 4.16 5.96 1.51
N ASP A 74 5.17 5.73 2.33
CA ASP A 74 5.41 4.44 2.96
C ASP A 74 4.38 4.21 4.07
N LEU A 75 3.93 2.95 4.21
CA LEU A 75 3.03 2.57 5.30
C LEU A 75 3.82 2.36 6.59
N PRO A 76 3.25 2.70 7.75
CA PRO A 76 3.85 2.36 9.04
C PRO A 76 4.26 0.89 9.12
N GLY A 77 5.47 0.62 9.58
CA GLY A 77 6.04 -0.71 9.68
C GLY A 77 6.57 -1.30 8.36
N THR A 78 6.60 -0.53 7.26
CA THR A 78 7.12 -0.98 5.97
C THR A 78 8.28 -0.12 5.47
N ASN A 79 9.09 -0.63 4.56
CA ASN A 79 10.23 0.07 3.95
C ASN A 79 11.15 0.72 5.00
N GLU A 80 11.23 2.07 4.98
CA GLU A 80 12.08 2.87 5.86
C GLU A 80 11.40 3.22 7.21
N SER A 81 10.21 2.68 7.47
CA SER A 81 9.51 2.90 8.74
C SER A 81 10.28 2.32 9.92
N LEU A 82 10.39 3.08 11.00
CA LEU A 82 10.98 2.64 12.25
C LEU A 82 9.97 1.93 13.17
N GLN A 83 8.70 1.83 12.75
CA GLN A 83 7.67 1.14 13.51
C GLN A 83 7.77 -0.39 13.30
N PRO A 84 7.50 -1.20 14.32
CA PRO A 84 7.47 -2.65 14.16
C PRO A 84 6.28 -3.06 13.28
N PHE A 85 6.53 -3.96 12.32
CA PHE A 85 5.48 -4.48 11.44
C PHE A 85 4.43 -5.28 12.22
N PHE A 86 4.82 -6.05 13.22
CA PHE A 86 3.94 -6.87 14.06
C PHE A 86 2.78 -6.10 14.68
N GLY A 87 3.00 -4.84 15.03
CA GLY A 87 1.98 -3.97 15.63
C GLY A 87 0.99 -3.34 14.63
N GLN A 88 1.16 -3.59 13.33
CA GLN A 88 0.34 -2.93 12.31
C GLN A 88 -1.04 -3.59 12.14
N SER A 89 -1.99 -2.81 11.64
CA SER A 89 -3.34 -3.28 11.33
C SER A 89 -3.89 -2.52 10.12
N LEU A 90 -4.87 -3.09 9.43
CA LEU A 90 -5.55 -2.39 8.33
C LEU A 90 -6.23 -1.09 8.80
N HIS A 91 -6.78 -1.10 10.02
CA HIS A 91 -7.37 0.10 10.61
C HIS A 91 -6.32 1.20 10.82
N GLY A 92 -5.16 0.85 11.39
CA GLY A 92 -4.05 1.79 11.59
C GLY A 92 -3.54 2.34 10.25
N TRP A 93 -3.35 1.50 9.26
CA TRP A 93 -2.94 1.94 7.92
C TRP A 93 -3.98 2.83 7.23
N ARG A 94 -5.28 2.54 7.38
CA ARG A 94 -6.34 3.43 6.84
C ARG A 94 -6.29 4.81 7.50
N GLN A 95 -6.11 4.85 8.83
CA GLN A 95 -5.93 6.12 9.53
C GLN A 95 -4.68 6.85 9.08
N ALA A 96 -3.56 6.14 8.89
CA ALA A 96 -2.32 6.72 8.37
C ALA A 96 -2.52 7.33 6.98
N MET A 97 -3.19 6.61 6.06
CA MET A 97 -3.49 7.16 4.72
C MET A 97 -4.44 8.36 4.76
N ALA A 98 -5.40 8.39 5.67
CA ALA A 98 -6.25 9.57 5.88
C ALA A 98 -5.45 10.77 6.42
N ARG A 99 -4.42 10.54 7.25
CA ARG A 99 -3.49 11.60 7.66
C ARG A 99 -2.59 12.06 6.52
N ALA A 100 -2.03 11.14 5.74
CA ALA A 100 -1.26 11.47 4.56
C ALA A 100 -2.06 12.33 3.58
N ALA A 101 -3.33 11.98 3.34
CA ALA A 101 -4.23 12.75 2.49
C ALA A 101 -4.38 14.20 2.97
N ARG A 102 -4.56 14.41 4.28
CA ARG A 102 -4.63 15.75 4.86
C ARG A 102 -3.29 16.48 4.81
N HIS A 103 -2.20 15.80 5.19
CA HIS A 103 -0.85 16.39 5.22
C HIS A 103 -0.42 16.91 3.86
N PHE A 104 -0.65 16.13 2.82
CA PHE A 104 -0.32 16.49 1.45
C PHE A 104 -1.41 17.30 0.74
N ALA A 105 -2.49 17.67 1.45
CA ALA A 105 -3.66 18.35 0.88
C ALA A 105 -4.14 17.65 -0.41
N ALA A 106 -4.23 16.31 -0.38
CA ALA A 106 -4.64 15.53 -1.53
C ALA A 106 -6.07 15.88 -1.96
N SER A 107 -6.25 16.09 -3.26
CA SER A 107 -7.57 16.31 -3.88
C SER A 107 -8.19 15.01 -4.37
N HIS A 108 -7.36 14.01 -4.70
CA HIS A 108 -7.77 12.72 -5.25
C HIS A 108 -6.86 11.60 -4.73
N VAL A 109 -7.30 10.37 -4.90
CA VAL A 109 -6.59 9.16 -4.48
C VAL A 109 -6.50 8.16 -5.62
N LEU A 110 -5.33 7.56 -5.79
CA LEU A 110 -5.16 6.31 -6.55
C LEU A 110 -4.77 5.22 -5.56
N ALA A 111 -5.61 4.23 -5.34
CA ALA A 111 -5.22 3.07 -4.56
C ALA A 111 -4.88 1.89 -5.47
N VAL A 112 -3.76 1.23 -5.20
CA VAL A 112 -3.24 0.16 -6.06
C VAL A 112 -3.37 -1.19 -5.35
N ARG A 113 -4.04 -2.16 -6.00
CA ARG A 113 -4.17 -3.53 -5.50
C ARG A 113 -4.73 -3.59 -4.07
N GLY A 114 -3.98 -4.15 -3.12
CA GLY A 114 -4.32 -4.20 -1.70
C GLY A 114 -4.43 -2.83 -1.02
N GLY A 115 -3.88 -1.78 -1.62
CA GLY A 115 -4.07 -0.39 -1.16
C GLY A 115 -5.54 0.03 -1.14
N ALA A 116 -6.39 -0.60 -1.96
CA ALA A 116 -7.84 -0.37 -1.94
C ALA A 116 -8.50 -0.73 -0.60
N LEU A 117 -7.88 -1.59 0.22
CA LEU A 117 -8.37 -1.95 1.55
C LEU A 117 -8.17 -0.85 2.60
N ILE A 118 -7.30 0.09 2.30
CA ILE A 118 -6.93 1.20 3.18
C ILE A 118 -7.15 2.57 2.51
N PHE A 119 -8.01 2.60 1.50
CA PHE A 119 -8.41 3.83 0.82
C PHE A 119 -8.93 4.86 1.85
N PRO A 120 -8.44 6.10 1.87
CA PRO A 120 -8.94 7.15 2.75
C PRO A 120 -10.32 7.60 2.27
N ASN A 121 -11.33 7.48 3.13
CA ASN A 121 -12.70 7.89 2.83
C ASN A 121 -12.78 9.40 2.53
N ALA A 122 -13.84 9.81 1.86
CA ALA A 122 -14.19 11.19 1.54
C ALA A 122 -13.39 11.87 0.41
N LEU A 123 -12.49 11.19 -0.29
CA LEU A 123 -11.85 11.72 -1.48
C LEU A 123 -12.28 10.93 -2.73
N PRO A 124 -12.51 11.60 -3.86
CA PRO A 124 -12.71 10.92 -5.13
C PRO A 124 -11.41 10.25 -5.59
N GLY A 125 -11.53 9.24 -6.46
CA GLY A 125 -10.34 8.63 -7.01
C GLY A 125 -10.56 7.30 -7.68
N TRP A 126 -9.46 6.58 -7.83
CA TRP A 126 -9.37 5.35 -8.61
C TRP A 126 -8.81 4.21 -7.77
N VAL A 127 -9.20 3.00 -8.15
CA VAL A 127 -8.62 1.76 -7.64
C VAL A 127 -8.06 0.96 -8.83
N LEU A 128 -6.77 0.67 -8.80
CA LEU A 128 -6.12 -0.15 -9.83
C LEU A 128 -6.14 -1.61 -9.40
N GLU A 129 -6.89 -2.45 -10.12
CA GLU A 129 -6.96 -3.90 -9.90
C GLU A 129 -7.11 -4.28 -8.43
N PRO A 130 -8.17 -3.84 -7.76
CA PRO A 130 -8.35 -4.04 -6.32
C PRO A 130 -8.36 -5.54 -5.95
N VAL A 131 -7.86 -5.87 -4.77
CA VAL A 131 -7.79 -7.25 -4.27
C VAL A 131 -8.28 -7.32 -2.84
N SER A 132 -9.01 -8.40 -2.50
CA SER A 132 -9.50 -8.60 -1.14
C SER A 132 -8.38 -9.01 -0.17
N GLY A 133 -8.53 -8.68 1.11
CA GLY A 133 -7.58 -9.08 2.14
C GLY A 133 -7.43 -10.59 2.24
N GLN A 134 -8.54 -11.34 2.10
CA GLN A 134 -8.51 -12.79 2.08
C GLN A 134 -7.66 -13.35 0.92
N ALA A 135 -7.67 -12.71 -0.26
CA ALA A 135 -6.83 -13.14 -1.38
C ALA A 135 -5.34 -12.89 -1.08
N ILE A 136 -5.02 -11.74 -0.48
CA ILE A 136 -3.65 -11.43 -0.03
C ILE A 136 -3.19 -12.47 1.00
N LEU A 137 -3.99 -12.73 2.03
CA LEU A 137 -3.64 -13.67 3.09
C LEU A 137 -3.42 -15.08 2.55
N ARG A 138 -4.32 -15.58 1.66
CA ARG A 138 -4.15 -16.87 1.00
C ARG A 138 -2.84 -16.95 0.20
N GLN A 139 -2.48 -15.88 -0.51
CA GLN A 139 -1.23 -15.84 -1.26
C GLN A 139 -0.01 -15.94 -0.34
N MET A 140 -0.02 -15.24 0.80
CA MET A 140 1.08 -15.25 1.76
C MET A 140 1.23 -16.62 2.45
N VAL A 141 0.13 -17.22 2.90
CA VAL A 141 0.12 -18.56 3.49
C VAL A 141 0.58 -19.61 2.47
N ARG A 142 0.09 -19.53 1.22
CA ARG A 142 0.54 -20.44 0.16
C ARG A 142 2.05 -20.33 -0.09
N ALA A 143 2.59 -19.14 -0.11
CA ALA A 143 4.04 -18.94 -0.29
C ALA A 143 4.83 -19.62 0.85
N ARG A 144 4.37 -19.49 2.10
CA ARG A 144 4.99 -20.16 3.25
C ARG A 144 4.92 -21.70 3.13
N VAL A 145 3.75 -22.24 2.84
CA VAL A 145 3.55 -23.70 2.69
C VAL A 145 4.45 -24.28 1.59
N ILE A 146 4.61 -23.55 0.47
CA ILE A 146 5.53 -23.95 -0.61
C ILE A 146 6.98 -23.96 -0.11
N ALA A 147 7.43 -22.90 0.55
CA ALA A 147 8.79 -22.80 1.09
C ALA A 147 9.06 -23.88 2.16
N ALA A 148 8.10 -24.16 3.05
CA ALA A 148 8.20 -25.25 4.02
C ALA A 148 8.36 -26.60 3.33
N ARG A 149 7.57 -26.88 2.29
CA ARG A 149 7.66 -28.11 1.51
C ARG A 149 9.01 -28.29 0.82
N GLU A 150 9.56 -27.22 0.27
CA GLU A 150 10.91 -27.22 -0.33
C GLU A 150 12.00 -27.52 0.71
N ALA A 151 11.77 -27.13 1.97
CA ALA A 151 12.63 -27.46 3.11
C ALA A 151 12.35 -28.84 3.73
N GLY A 152 11.46 -29.65 3.14
CA GLY A 152 11.11 -31.00 3.64
C GLY A 152 10.14 -30.98 4.83
N LEU A 153 9.49 -29.84 5.12
CA LEU A 153 8.53 -29.68 6.20
C LEU A 153 7.09 -29.71 5.65
N HIS A 154 6.15 -30.14 6.51
CA HIS A 154 4.73 -30.09 6.21
C HIS A 154 4.04 -29.08 7.14
N GLU A 155 3.50 -28.03 6.56
CA GLU A 155 2.69 -27.02 7.27
C GLU A 155 1.25 -27.04 6.73
N ASP A 156 0.28 -27.01 7.64
CA ASP A 156 -1.15 -26.93 7.29
C ASP A 156 -1.60 -25.48 7.24
N SER A 157 -2.28 -25.09 6.16
CA SER A 157 -2.72 -23.72 5.94
C SER A 157 -3.72 -23.22 6.99
N ALA A 158 -4.61 -24.09 7.50
CA ALA A 158 -5.60 -23.71 8.50
C ALA A 158 -4.92 -23.49 9.85
N ALA A 159 -4.03 -24.41 10.25
CA ALA A 159 -3.26 -24.26 11.48
C ALA A 159 -2.38 -23.01 11.48
N LEU A 160 -1.78 -22.64 10.34
CA LEU A 160 -1.02 -21.40 10.20
C LEU A 160 -1.90 -20.15 10.44
N ILE A 161 -3.11 -20.14 9.90
CA ILE A 161 -4.05 -19.03 10.10
C ILE A 161 -4.52 -18.96 11.56
N ASP A 162 -4.81 -20.10 12.20
CA ASP A 162 -5.23 -20.14 13.60
C ASP A 162 -4.13 -19.62 14.55
N THR A 163 -2.87 -20.02 14.32
CA THR A 163 -1.71 -19.44 15.01
C THR A 163 -1.62 -17.93 14.75
N GLY A 164 -1.77 -17.51 13.48
CA GLY A 164 -1.72 -16.10 13.12
C GLY A 164 -2.76 -15.23 13.82
N ARG A 165 -3.96 -15.77 14.07
CA ARG A 165 -5.05 -15.07 14.79
C ARG A 165 -4.76 -14.83 16.28
N THR A 166 -3.97 -15.68 16.90
CA THR A 166 -3.76 -15.66 18.34
C THR A 166 -2.38 -15.12 18.74
N GLU A 167 -1.34 -15.54 18.06
CA GLU A 167 0.05 -15.28 18.41
C GLU A 167 0.77 -14.40 17.39
N GLY A 168 0.18 -14.29 16.19
CA GLY A 168 0.88 -13.75 15.03
C GLY A 168 1.70 -14.81 14.33
N ILE A 169 2.21 -14.48 13.13
CA ILE A 169 2.91 -15.45 12.29
C ILE A 169 3.84 -14.79 11.27
N MET A 170 5.00 -15.41 11.05
CA MET A 170 5.90 -15.03 9.98
C MET A 170 5.40 -15.59 8.64
N LEU A 171 5.04 -14.73 7.69
CA LEU A 171 4.62 -15.10 6.33
C LEU A 171 5.46 -14.37 5.30
N ALA A 172 6.18 -15.11 4.45
CA ALA A 172 7.00 -14.56 3.36
C ALA A 172 7.90 -13.37 3.79
N GLY A 173 8.53 -13.47 4.96
CA GLY A 173 9.43 -12.46 5.50
C GLY A 173 8.78 -11.31 6.27
N TYR A 174 7.46 -11.33 6.43
CA TYR A 174 6.71 -10.34 7.24
C TYR A 174 6.22 -10.97 8.54
N ASP A 175 6.43 -10.27 9.65
CA ASP A 175 5.98 -10.69 10.98
C ASP A 175 4.55 -10.18 11.25
N PHE A 176 3.55 -10.96 10.83
CA PHE A 176 2.14 -10.58 10.95
C PHE A 176 1.66 -10.70 12.39
N GLY A 177 1.19 -9.59 12.97
CA GLY A 177 0.45 -9.65 14.22
C GLY A 177 -1.02 -10.07 14.04
N PRO A 178 -1.67 -10.52 15.13
CA PRO A 178 -3.07 -10.97 15.12
C PRO A 178 -4.04 -9.96 14.54
N ALA A 179 -3.86 -8.67 14.83
CA ALA A 179 -4.73 -7.60 14.34
C ALA A 179 -4.71 -7.45 12.82
N LEU A 180 -3.54 -7.64 12.19
CA LEU A 180 -3.41 -7.58 10.72
C LEU A 180 -4.03 -8.82 10.07
N ILE A 181 -3.83 -10.01 10.64
CA ILE A 181 -4.46 -11.26 10.18
C ILE A 181 -5.99 -11.13 10.20
N ALA A 182 -6.56 -10.78 11.36
CA ALA A 182 -8.01 -10.62 11.53
C ALA A 182 -8.59 -9.54 10.58
N GLY A 183 -7.86 -8.44 10.40
CA GLY A 183 -8.23 -7.39 9.46
C GLY A 183 -8.30 -7.90 8.02
N LEU A 184 -7.27 -8.61 7.55
CA LEU A 184 -7.20 -9.13 6.18
C LEU A 184 -8.27 -10.19 5.88
N GLU A 185 -8.66 -11.02 6.85
CA GLU A 185 -9.66 -12.07 6.63
C GLU A 185 -11.02 -11.51 6.19
N SER A 186 -11.42 -10.38 6.74
CA SER A 186 -12.72 -9.77 6.49
C SER A 186 -12.69 -8.65 5.46
N ALA A 187 -11.53 -8.05 5.20
CA ALA A 187 -11.43 -6.85 4.40
C ALA A 187 -11.81 -7.08 2.93
N ARG A 188 -12.60 -6.14 2.41
CA ARG A 188 -12.94 -6.01 1.00
C ARG A 188 -12.60 -4.60 0.55
N PRO A 189 -12.24 -4.40 -0.73
CA PRO A 189 -12.17 -3.06 -1.31
C PRO A 189 -13.49 -2.34 -1.09
N LEU A 190 -13.43 -1.04 -0.80
CA LEU A 190 -14.63 -0.22 -0.69
C LEU A 190 -15.26 -0.06 -2.08
N ASP A 191 -16.58 -0.12 -2.13
CA ASP A 191 -17.38 0.19 -3.32
C ASP A 191 -18.19 1.47 -3.02
N GLU A 192 -17.48 2.59 -2.95
CA GLU A 192 -18.03 3.91 -2.63
C GLU A 192 -17.94 4.88 -3.82
N GLY A 193 -18.01 4.33 -5.05
CA GLY A 193 -18.00 5.12 -6.27
C GLY A 193 -16.59 5.44 -6.81
N GLN A 194 -15.54 4.77 -6.32
CA GLN A 194 -14.22 4.86 -6.94
C GLN A 194 -14.24 4.19 -8.32
N ARG A 195 -13.60 4.83 -9.30
CA ARG A 195 -13.44 4.21 -10.61
C ARG A 195 -12.41 3.09 -10.56
N GLU A 196 -12.80 1.88 -10.93
CA GLU A 196 -11.86 0.78 -11.13
C GLU A 196 -11.10 0.96 -12.46
N ILE A 197 -9.78 0.93 -12.41
CA ILE A 197 -8.89 0.82 -13.56
C ILE A 197 -8.42 -0.62 -13.66
N ARG A 198 -8.63 -1.24 -14.81
CA ARG A 198 -8.21 -2.62 -15.06
C ARG A 198 -6.88 -2.69 -15.78
N GLN A 199 -6.13 -3.77 -15.57
CA GLN A 199 -4.88 -4.02 -16.28
C GLN A 199 -5.06 -4.00 -17.81
N SER A 200 -6.20 -4.47 -18.31
CA SER A 200 -6.52 -4.44 -19.73
C SER A 200 -6.56 -3.03 -20.34
N GLU A 201 -6.88 -2.00 -19.55
CA GLU A 201 -6.86 -0.60 -19.96
C GLU A 201 -5.42 -0.07 -20.09
N LEU A 202 -4.51 -0.59 -19.27
CA LEU A 202 -3.11 -0.17 -19.29
C LEU A 202 -2.28 -0.92 -20.33
N GLY A 203 -2.73 -2.13 -20.71
CA GLY A 203 -1.96 -3.04 -21.57
C GLY A 203 -0.68 -3.54 -20.89
N GLY A 204 0.08 -4.37 -21.59
CA GLY A 204 1.30 -4.96 -21.04
C GLY A 204 1.03 -6.00 -19.93
N PRO A 205 2.08 -6.51 -19.28
CA PRO A 205 1.95 -7.52 -18.25
C PRO A 205 1.55 -6.93 -16.90
N ALA A 206 0.86 -7.71 -16.06
CA ALA A 206 0.59 -7.38 -14.66
C ALA A 206 1.89 -7.45 -13.83
N LEU A 207 2.53 -6.31 -13.60
CA LEU A 207 3.87 -6.25 -12.98
C LEU A 207 3.90 -6.80 -11.55
N TRP A 208 2.79 -6.74 -10.81
CA TRP A 208 2.68 -7.34 -9.46
C TRP A 208 2.75 -8.87 -9.43
N LEU A 209 2.54 -9.53 -10.58
CA LEU A 209 2.64 -11.00 -10.71
C LEU A 209 4.06 -11.47 -11.03
N ARG A 210 4.98 -10.55 -11.35
CA ARG A 210 6.35 -10.90 -11.68
C ARG A 210 7.13 -11.31 -10.43
N ALA A 211 8.10 -12.21 -10.61
CA ALA A 211 9.02 -12.60 -9.53
C ALA A 211 9.91 -11.42 -9.13
N GLU A 212 10.37 -10.64 -10.12
CA GLU A 212 11.25 -9.50 -9.91
C GLU A 212 10.56 -8.17 -10.27
N PRO A 213 10.98 -7.06 -9.62
CA PRO A 213 10.50 -5.73 -9.95
C PRO A 213 10.75 -5.40 -11.44
N GLY A 214 9.68 -5.10 -12.16
CA GLY A 214 9.75 -4.68 -13.56
C GLY A 214 9.44 -3.21 -13.75
N ASP A 215 9.72 -2.71 -14.95
CA ASP A 215 9.30 -1.39 -15.42
C ASP A 215 8.58 -1.53 -16.75
N ASP A 216 7.57 -0.69 -16.95
CA ASP A 216 6.85 -0.53 -18.21
C ASP A 216 6.43 0.94 -18.36
N PRO A 217 7.27 1.76 -19.00
CA PRO A 217 7.00 3.20 -19.19
C PRO A 217 5.70 3.47 -19.95
N ALA A 218 5.30 2.58 -20.88
CA ALA A 218 4.07 2.75 -21.63
C ALA A 218 2.84 2.52 -20.73
N GLN A 219 2.91 1.55 -19.83
CA GLN A 219 1.88 1.28 -18.82
C GLN A 219 1.75 2.44 -17.82
N ALA A 220 2.88 2.97 -17.38
CA ALA A 220 2.93 4.14 -16.49
C ALA A 220 2.31 5.39 -17.15
N ALA A 221 2.64 5.64 -18.41
CA ALA A 221 2.10 6.76 -19.18
C ALA A 221 0.57 6.63 -19.40
N ARG A 222 0.08 5.41 -19.68
CA ARG A 222 -1.36 5.16 -19.82
C ARG A 222 -2.10 5.37 -18.51
N LEU A 223 -1.56 4.86 -17.38
CA LEU A 223 -2.16 5.07 -16.07
C LEU A 223 -2.25 6.56 -15.72
N ALA A 224 -1.18 7.30 -15.95
CA ALA A 224 -1.17 8.75 -15.77
C ALA A 224 -2.17 9.47 -16.69
N GLY A 225 -2.26 9.05 -17.97
CA GLY A 225 -3.18 9.61 -18.93
C GLY A 225 -4.66 9.40 -18.57
N VAL A 226 -5.02 8.19 -18.08
CA VAL A 226 -6.38 7.90 -17.60
C VAL A 226 -6.74 8.82 -16.44
N ILE A 227 -5.86 8.96 -15.45
CA ILE A 227 -6.09 9.82 -14.29
C ILE A 227 -6.16 11.29 -14.72
N ALA A 228 -5.24 11.76 -15.58
CA ALA A 228 -5.19 13.14 -16.00
C ALA A 228 -6.44 13.57 -16.77
N ALA A 229 -6.96 12.69 -17.63
CA ALA A 229 -8.17 12.97 -18.41
C ALA A 229 -9.41 13.19 -17.52
N GLU A 230 -9.50 12.52 -16.39
CA GLU A 230 -10.65 12.59 -15.50
C GLU A 230 -10.49 13.62 -14.36
N ILE A 231 -9.26 13.84 -13.87
CA ILE A 231 -9.02 14.80 -12.78
C ILE A 231 -9.18 16.26 -13.21
N THR A 232 -9.04 16.51 -14.51
CA THR A 232 -9.13 17.86 -15.12
C THR A 232 -10.49 18.13 -15.76
N ALA A 233 -11.36 17.14 -15.86
CA ALA A 233 -12.72 17.28 -16.37
C ALA A 233 -13.66 17.91 -15.33
#